data_d70bfda3040b9ec794c38160da8fe380
#
_entry.id   d70bfda3040b9ec794c38160da8fe380
#
_cell.length_a   1.000
_cell.length_b   1.000
_cell.length_c   1.000
_cell.angle_alpha   90.00
_cell.angle_beta   90.00
_cell.angle_gamma   90.00
#
_symmetry.space_group_name_H-M   'P 1'
#
loop_
_entity.id
_entity.type
_entity.pdbx_description
1 polymer ?
#
loop_
_entity_poly.entity_id
_entity_poly.type
_entity_poly.pdbx_seq_one_letter_code
_entity_poly.pdbx_strand_id
1 'polypeptide(L)'
;IRRQRQMCIRDRPNTGNMGVPICLFAYGTSGLGVASAVASVIILLHFTLGVLLAKKSFSIDILIKNVPIYAILASVIFLYFRWDVPGYIENTTFLLTYTTIFLVLMSLGIALSRFQVVSWTKASILGAVRVIIGPVIGFSLIRYLDLDGFSAGVLLIQSAMPSAVLTYLVGSMYSEKKVVDSVASVIVTSTIMSLVTVPIVVFYSLKYFQ
;
A
#
# COMPACT_ATOMS: atom_id res chain seq x y z
N ILE A 1 6.70 10.59 22.69
CA ILE A 1 5.42 9.94 22.35
C ILE A 1 4.71 10.68 21.19
N ARG A 2 4.58 12.04 21.18
CA ARG A 2 3.90 12.79 20.09
C ARG A 2 4.63 12.67 18.74
N ARG A 3 5.97 12.74 18.72
CA ARG A 3 6.80 12.57 17.51
C ARG A 3 6.77 11.14 16.95
N GLN A 4 6.79 10.12 17.81
CA GLN A 4 6.73 8.71 17.41
C GLN A 4 5.38 8.35 16.75
N ARG A 5 4.26 8.85 17.28
CA ARG A 5 2.93 8.67 16.67
C ARG A 5 2.82 9.29 15.27
N GLN A 6 3.45 10.45 15.08
CA GLN A 6 3.52 11.11 13.77
C GLN A 6 4.32 10.29 12.76
N MET A 7 5.40 9.60 13.18
CA MET A 7 6.16 8.68 12.33
C MET A 7 5.34 7.46 11.92
N CYS A 8 4.65 6.80 12.84
CA CYS A 8 3.85 5.60 12.56
C CYS A 8 2.70 5.85 11.58
N ILE A 9 2.12 7.05 11.57
CA ILE A 9 1.08 7.44 10.60
C ILE A 9 1.70 7.70 9.22
N ARG A 10 2.96 8.17 9.14
CA ARG A 10 3.63 8.60 7.91
C ARG A 10 4.19 7.47 7.05
N ASP A 11 4.43 6.29 7.63
CA ASP A 11 5.33 5.29 7.03
C ASP A 11 4.60 4.04 6.49
N ARG A 12 3.40 4.20 5.95
CA ARG A 12 2.70 3.08 5.34
C ARG A 12 2.92 3.00 3.84
N PRO A 13 3.21 1.80 3.30
CA PRO A 13 3.43 1.60 1.88
C PRO A 13 2.14 1.75 1.07
N ASN A 14 2.27 2.28 -0.13
CA ASN A 14 1.17 2.41 -1.09
C ASN A 14 0.95 1.08 -1.85
N THR A 15 0.75 0.01 -1.10
CA THR A 15 0.60 -1.35 -1.62
C THR A 15 -0.62 -1.52 -2.51
N GLY A 16 -1.75 -0.89 -2.14
CA GLY A 16 -3.00 -0.97 -2.90
C GLY A 16 -2.93 -0.20 -4.22
N ASN A 17 -2.72 1.12 -4.16
CA ASN A 17 -2.86 1.98 -5.34
C ASN A 17 -1.71 1.87 -6.35
N MET A 18 -0.49 1.57 -5.91
CA MET A 18 0.67 1.37 -6.79
C MET A 18 1.15 -0.08 -6.81
N GLY A 19 1.24 -0.72 -5.64
CA GLY A 19 1.84 -2.03 -5.54
C GLY A 19 1.05 -3.11 -6.29
N VAL A 20 -0.28 -3.14 -6.16
CA VAL A 20 -1.12 -4.12 -6.87
C VAL A 20 -1.00 -4.00 -8.39
N PRO A 21 -1.16 -2.80 -9.00
CA PRO A 21 -0.94 -2.64 -10.44
C PRO A 21 0.45 -3.06 -10.92
N ILE A 22 1.49 -2.67 -10.20
CA ILE A 22 2.87 -3.00 -10.58
C ILE A 22 3.11 -4.51 -10.52
N CYS A 23 2.61 -5.19 -9.49
CA CYS A 23 2.71 -6.65 -9.39
C CYS A 23 1.90 -7.38 -10.46
N LEU A 24 0.74 -6.83 -10.87
CA LEU A 24 -0.01 -7.34 -12.02
C LEU A 24 0.81 -7.25 -13.31
N PHE A 25 1.48 -6.12 -13.56
CA PHE A 25 2.30 -5.94 -14.76
C PHE A 25 3.59 -6.77 -14.71
N ALA A 26 4.15 -7.02 -13.52
CA ALA A 26 5.39 -7.79 -13.37
C ALA A 26 5.16 -9.30 -13.43
N TYR A 27 4.13 -9.83 -12.77
CA TYR A 27 3.89 -11.26 -12.57
C TYR A 27 2.52 -11.75 -13.05
N GLY A 28 1.79 -10.93 -13.81
CA GLY A 28 0.47 -11.29 -14.31
C GLY A 28 -0.58 -11.49 -13.21
N THR A 29 -1.57 -12.33 -13.49
CA THR A 29 -2.69 -12.62 -12.57
C THR A 29 -2.25 -13.28 -11.26
N SER A 30 -1.19 -14.11 -11.29
CA SER A 30 -0.61 -14.72 -10.09
C SER A 30 -0.04 -13.65 -9.16
N GLY A 31 0.68 -12.67 -9.72
CA GLY A 31 1.19 -11.51 -8.97
C GLY A 31 0.07 -10.64 -8.39
N LEU A 32 -1.02 -10.45 -9.14
CA LEU A 32 -2.22 -9.75 -8.69
C LEU A 32 -2.81 -10.40 -7.43
N GLY A 33 -2.95 -11.72 -7.41
CA GLY A 33 -3.52 -12.46 -6.28
C GLY A 33 -2.72 -12.24 -4.99
N VAL A 34 -1.40 -12.48 -5.02
CA VAL A 34 -0.52 -12.30 -3.86
C VAL A 34 -0.45 -10.83 -3.44
N ALA A 35 -0.32 -9.91 -4.39
CA ALA A 35 -0.28 -8.47 -4.10
C ALA A 35 -1.57 -7.98 -3.45
N SER A 36 -2.73 -8.48 -3.89
CA SER A 36 -4.03 -8.14 -3.31
C SER A 36 -4.17 -8.67 -1.88
N ALA A 37 -3.66 -9.88 -1.60
CA ALA A 37 -3.63 -10.42 -0.25
C ALA A 37 -2.78 -9.55 0.69
N VAL A 38 -1.55 -9.20 0.28
CA VAL A 38 -0.66 -8.31 1.05
C VAL A 38 -1.31 -6.93 1.25
N ALA A 39 -1.88 -6.34 0.19
CA ALA A 39 -2.55 -5.05 0.28
C ALA A 39 -3.75 -5.09 1.23
N SER A 40 -4.52 -6.20 1.24
CA SER A 40 -5.65 -6.40 2.14
C SER A 40 -5.24 -6.40 3.61
N VAL A 41 -4.15 -7.10 3.96
CA VAL A 41 -3.59 -7.08 5.32
C VAL A 41 -3.15 -5.66 5.71
N ILE A 42 -2.45 -4.96 4.81
CA ILE A 42 -2.02 -3.58 5.05
C ILE A 42 -3.20 -2.63 5.22
N ILE A 43 -4.25 -2.77 4.42
CA ILE A 43 -5.49 -1.98 4.54
C ILE A 43 -6.18 -2.25 5.88
N LEU A 44 -6.31 -3.51 6.29
CA LEU A 44 -6.86 -3.85 7.61
C LEU A 44 -6.05 -3.21 8.75
N LEU A 45 -4.73 -3.33 8.71
CA LEU A 45 -3.84 -2.68 9.68
C LEU A 45 -3.95 -1.16 9.64
N HIS A 46 -4.21 -0.56 8.47
CA HIS A 46 -4.38 0.87 8.32
C HIS A 46 -5.65 1.37 9.02
N PHE A 47 -6.77 0.69 8.83
CA PHE A 47 -8.05 1.07 9.43
C PHE A 47 -8.21 0.63 10.90
N THR A 48 -7.41 -0.31 11.37
CA THR A 48 -7.37 -0.71 12.78
C THR A 48 -6.33 0.08 13.56
N LEU A 49 -5.06 -0.31 13.44
CA LEU A 49 -3.94 0.32 14.15
C LEU A 49 -3.71 1.77 13.73
N GLY A 50 -3.85 2.10 12.45
CA GLY A 50 -3.66 3.45 11.93
C GLY A 50 -4.64 4.44 12.55
N VAL A 51 -5.91 4.09 12.58
CA VAL A 51 -6.97 4.93 13.18
C VAL A 51 -6.83 4.98 14.70
N LEU A 52 -6.51 3.87 15.36
CA LEU A 52 -6.24 3.82 16.81
C LEU A 52 -5.13 4.79 17.20
N LEU A 53 -4.03 4.81 16.43
CA LEU A 53 -2.90 5.73 16.68
C LEU A 53 -3.25 7.19 16.38
N ALA A 54 -4.10 7.45 15.38
CA ALA A 54 -4.53 8.80 15.00
C ALA A 54 -5.57 9.37 15.99
N LYS A 55 -6.61 8.62 16.28
CA LYS A 55 -7.76 9.05 17.11
C LYS A 55 -7.53 8.91 18.61
N LYS A 56 -6.54 8.11 19.04
CA LYS A 56 -6.25 7.75 20.45
C LYS A 56 -7.39 6.95 21.14
N SER A 57 -8.37 6.48 20.42
CA SER A 57 -9.46 5.66 20.93
C SER A 57 -9.80 4.57 19.90
N PHE A 58 -10.03 3.37 20.38
CA PHE A 58 -10.55 2.29 19.54
C PHE A 58 -12.02 2.58 19.25
N SER A 59 -12.40 2.58 17.99
CA SER A 59 -13.79 2.82 17.58
C SER A 59 -14.22 1.71 16.63
N ILE A 60 -15.05 0.83 17.12
CA ILE A 60 -15.64 -0.28 16.34
C ILE A 60 -16.50 0.28 15.19
N ASP A 61 -17.12 1.44 15.37
CA ASP A 61 -17.93 2.10 14.33
C ASP A 61 -17.15 2.35 13.03
N ILE A 62 -15.84 2.62 13.12
CA ILE A 62 -14.99 2.86 11.94
C ILE A 62 -14.74 1.56 11.19
N LEU A 63 -14.60 0.45 11.90
CA LEU A 63 -14.47 -0.88 11.30
C LEU A 63 -15.75 -1.31 10.60
N ILE A 64 -16.90 -1.15 11.26
CA ILE A 64 -18.21 -1.54 10.72
C ILE A 64 -18.60 -0.71 9.50
N LYS A 65 -18.23 0.58 9.44
CA LYS A 65 -18.53 1.45 8.30
C LYS A 65 -17.56 1.30 7.12
N ASN A 66 -16.57 0.43 7.24
CA ASN A 66 -15.51 0.32 6.25
C ASN A 66 -15.79 -0.82 5.25
N VAL A 67 -16.30 -0.47 4.06
CA VAL A 67 -16.68 -1.42 3.00
C VAL A 67 -15.55 -2.42 2.63
N PRO A 68 -14.27 -2.02 2.50
CA PRO A 68 -13.17 -2.95 2.24
C PRO A 68 -13.07 -4.13 3.21
N ILE A 69 -13.43 -3.94 4.47
CA ILE A 69 -13.35 -5.01 5.49
C ILE A 69 -14.31 -6.15 5.15
N TYR A 70 -15.53 -5.83 4.71
CA TYR A 70 -16.50 -6.85 4.30
C TYR A 70 -16.05 -7.63 3.07
N ALA A 71 -15.42 -6.96 2.10
CA ALA A 71 -14.86 -7.61 0.92
C ALA A 71 -13.72 -8.58 1.29
N ILE A 72 -12.84 -8.17 2.22
CA ILE A 72 -11.76 -9.02 2.71
C ILE A 72 -12.32 -10.23 3.47
N LEU A 73 -13.30 -10.03 4.35
CA LEU A 73 -13.95 -11.12 5.09
C LEU A 73 -14.63 -12.10 4.13
N ALA A 74 -15.37 -11.61 3.14
CA ALA A 74 -15.99 -12.44 2.12
C ALA A 74 -14.93 -13.28 1.37
N SER A 75 -13.84 -12.65 0.92
CA SER A 75 -12.74 -13.35 0.24
C SER A 75 -12.11 -14.44 1.11
N VAL A 76 -11.89 -14.17 2.40
CA VAL A 76 -11.35 -15.15 3.35
C VAL A 76 -12.30 -16.33 3.52
N ILE A 77 -13.63 -16.08 3.59
CA ILE A 77 -14.64 -17.13 3.68
C ILE A 77 -14.60 -18.04 2.45
N PHE A 78 -14.63 -17.46 1.24
CA PHE A 78 -14.53 -18.23 0.00
C PHE A 78 -13.26 -19.08 -0.08
N LEU A 79 -12.12 -18.52 0.30
CA LEU A 79 -10.84 -19.23 0.33
C LEU A 79 -10.82 -20.35 1.37
N TYR A 80 -11.36 -20.12 2.57
CA TYR A 80 -11.38 -21.10 3.65
C TYR A 80 -12.25 -22.31 3.31
N PHE A 81 -13.45 -22.09 2.76
CA PHE A 81 -14.36 -23.14 2.35
C PHE A 81 -14.04 -23.74 0.97
N ARG A 82 -13.03 -23.18 0.27
CA ARG A 82 -12.66 -23.56 -1.12
C ARG A 82 -13.87 -23.61 -2.05
N TRP A 83 -14.78 -22.63 -1.90
CA TRP A 83 -15.94 -22.52 -2.78
C TRP A 83 -15.52 -22.06 -4.17
N ASP A 84 -16.01 -22.77 -5.19
CA ASP A 84 -15.82 -22.32 -6.57
C ASP A 84 -16.64 -21.06 -6.82
N VAL A 85 -15.98 -20.06 -7.39
CA VAL A 85 -16.64 -18.81 -7.75
C VAL A 85 -17.32 -19.01 -9.10
N PRO A 86 -18.63 -18.72 -9.24
CA PRO A 86 -19.30 -18.78 -10.53
C PRO A 86 -18.59 -17.92 -11.58
N GLY A 87 -18.40 -18.46 -12.80
CA GLY A 87 -17.59 -17.81 -13.84
C GLY A 87 -18.06 -16.40 -14.23
N TYR A 88 -19.36 -16.10 -14.14
CA TYR A 88 -19.86 -14.74 -14.39
C TYR A 88 -19.41 -13.74 -13.32
N ILE A 89 -19.27 -14.16 -12.05
CA ILE A 89 -18.74 -13.32 -10.96
C ILE A 89 -17.24 -13.10 -11.19
N GLU A 90 -16.50 -14.17 -11.49
CA GLU A 90 -15.07 -14.09 -11.77
C GLU A 90 -14.77 -13.14 -12.93
N ASN A 91 -15.41 -13.30 -14.07
CA ASN A 91 -15.24 -12.45 -15.24
C ASN A 91 -15.62 -10.99 -14.96
N THR A 92 -16.72 -10.75 -14.24
CA THR A 92 -17.15 -9.40 -13.89
C THR A 92 -16.16 -8.71 -12.96
N THR A 93 -15.72 -9.41 -11.90
CA THR A 93 -14.74 -8.86 -10.97
C THR A 93 -13.39 -8.62 -11.63
N PHE A 94 -12.99 -9.47 -12.58
CA PHE A 94 -11.77 -9.30 -13.37
C PHE A 94 -11.82 -8.01 -14.20
N LEU A 95 -12.90 -7.77 -14.94
CA LEU A 95 -13.10 -6.52 -15.70
C LEU A 95 -13.12 -5.29 -14.80
N LEU A 96 -13.80 -5.37 -13.66
CA LEU A 96 -13.84 -4.29 -12.66
C LEU A 96 -12.45 -4.02 -12.06
N THR A 97 -11.60 -5.03 -11.93
CA THR A 97 -10.23 -4.88 -11.45
C THR A 97 -9.42 -3.97 -12.36
N TYR A 98 -9.44 -4.17 -13.68
CA TYR A 98 -8.72 -3.30 -14.62
C TYR A 98 -9.25 -1.87 -14.59
N THR A 99 -10.57 -1.71 -14.56
CA THR A 99 -11.20 -0.38 -14.43
C THR A 99 -10.76 0.30 -13.13
N THR A 100 -10.77 -0.43 -12.03
CA THR A 100 -10.36 0.07 -10.71
C THR A 100 -8.90 0.49 -10.70
N ILE A 101 -7.99 -0.30 -11.29
CA ILE A 101 -6.57 0.03 -11.40
C ILE A 101 -6.38 1.36 -12.12
N PHE A 102 -7.06 1.56 -13.25
CA PHE A 102 -7.00 2.82 -13.99
C PHE A 102 -7.48 4.01 -13.13
N LEU A 103 -8.65 3.88 -12.52
CA LEU A 103 -9.25 4.95 -11.70
C LEU A 103 -8.38 5.28 -10.48
N VAL A 104 -7.78 4.29 -9.85
CA VAL A 104 -6.93 4.45 -8.67
C VAL A 104 -5.62 5.16 -9.03
N LEU A 105 -4.98 4.81 -10.15
CA LEU A 105 -3.77 5.49 -10.62
C LEU A 105 -4.08 6.93 -11.04
N MET A 106 -5.20 7.17 -11.70
CA MET A 106 -5.66 8.52 -12.04
C MET A 106 -5.93 9.36 -10.80
N SER A 107 -6.64 8.78 -9.81
CA SER A 107 -6.91 9.43 -8.51
C SER A 107 -5.62 9.76 -7.76
N LEU A 108 -4.62 8.87 -7.81
CA LEU A 108 -3.30 9.10 -7.23
C LEU A 108 -2.63 10.32 -7.87
N GLY A 109 -2.64 10.41 -9.20
CA GLY A 109 -2.09 11.56 -9.94
C GLY A 109 -2.77 12.87 -9.57
N ILE A 110 -4.11 12.89 -9.49
CA ILE A 110 -4.89 14.06 -9.07
C ILE A 110 -4.57 14.43 -7.62
N ALA A 111 -4.44 13.47 -6.72
CA ALA A 111 -4.08 13.75 -5.33
C ALA A 111 -2.68 14.38 -5.22
N LEU A 112 -1.71 13.82 -5.93
CA LEU A 112 -0.34 14.33 -5.94
C LEU A 112 -0.25 15.76 -6.50
N SER A 113 -1.02 16.08 -7.55
CA SER A 113 -1.03 17.45 -8.14
C SER A 113 -1.59 18.51 -7.20
N ARG A 114 -2.40 18.13 -6.21
CA ARG A 114 -3.01 19.03 -5.22
C ARG A 114 -2.16 19.19 -3.96
N PHE A 115 -1.19 18.31 -3.72
CA PHE A 115 -0.37 18.36 -2.52
C PHE A 115 0.72 19.44 -2.65
N GLN A 116 0.84 20.25 -1.60
CA GLN A 116 1.91 21.26 -1.48
C GLN A 116 3.02 20.71 -0.59
N VAL A 117 4.26 20.83 -1.06
CA VAL A 117 5.44 20.43 -0.27
C VAL A 117 5.88 21.60 0.60
N VAL A 118 5.66 21.47 1.91
CA VAL A 118 5.98 22.52 2.89
C VAL A 118 7.48 22.56 3.21
N SER A 119 8.16 21.42 3.19
CA SER A 119 9.59 21.33 3.50
C SER A 119 10.25 20.24 2.65
N TRP A 120 10.90 20.65 1.56
CA TRP A 120 11.57 19.72 0.64
C TRP A 120 12.65 18.88 1.33
N THR A 121 13.53 19.51 2.13
CA THR A 121 14.66 18.81 2.75
C THR A 121 14.20 17.69 3.69
N LYS A 122 13.27 17.99 4.62
CA LYS A 122 12.78 16.99 5.57
C LYS A 122 11.96 15.92 4.89
N ALA A 123 11.12 16.30 3.93
CA ALA A 123 10.28 15.35 3.20
C ALA A 123 11.13 14.43 2.31
N SER A 124 12.17 14.94 1.66
CA SER A 124 13.07 14.13 0.83
C SER A 124 13.88 13.13 1.66
N ILE A 125 14.38 13.52 2.83
CA ILE A 125 15.09 12.59 3.72
C ILE A 125 14.15 11.45 4.14
N LEU A 126 12.93 11.77 4.60
CA LEU A 126 11.97 10.75 5.02
C LEU A 126 11.49 9.90 3.84
N GLY A 127 11.28 10.50 2.68
CA GLY A 127 10.95 9.81 1.44
C GLY A 127 12.06 8.83 1.00
N ALA A 128 13.33 9.27 1.03
CA ALA A 128 14.48 8.44 0.71
C ALA A 128 14.61 7.26 1.70
N VAL A 129 14.51 7.52 2.99
CA VAL A 129 14.48 6.46 4.03
C VAL A 129 13.40 5.44 3.70
N ARG A 130 12.21 5.88 3.32
CA ARG A 130 11.09 4.98 2.99
C ARG A 130 11.41 4.07 1.80
N VAL A 131 11.83 4.65 0.67
CA VAL A 131 12.04 3.89 -0.58
C VAL A 131 13.32 3.05 -0.59
N ILE A 132 14.26 3.31 0.33
CA ILE A 132 15.49 2.52 0.49
C ILE A 132 15.30 1.44 1.55
N ILE A 133 14.83 1.80 2.75
CA ILE A 133 14.71 0.86 3.87
C ILE A 133 13.59 -0.17 3.62
N GLY A 134 12.51 0.23 2.94
CA GLY A 134 11.42 -0.69 2.59
C GLY A 134 11.90 -1.96 1.89
N PRO A 135 12.56 -1.86 0.72
CA PRO A 135 13.12 -3.01 0.01
C PRO A 135 14.15 -3.80 0.83
N VAL A 136 14.98 -3.13 1.63
CA VAL A 136 15.96 -3.81 2.49
C VAL A 136 15.27 -4.68 3.54
N ILE A 137 14.23 -4.18 4.18
CA ILE A 137 13.42 -4.96 5.13
C ILE A 137 12.69 -6.09 4.38
N GLY A 138 12.10 -5.82 3.22
CA GLY A 138 11.42 -6.83 2.41
C GLY A 138 12.36 -7.96 2.02
N PHE A 139 13.55 -7.65 1.53
CA PHE A 139 14.57 -8.63 1.20
C PHE A 139 15.04 -9.43 2.43
N SER A 140 15.23 -8.78 3.58
CA SER A 140 15.60 -9.45 4.82
C SER A 140 14.51 -10.42 5.28
N LEU A 141 13.23 -10.04 5.15
CA LEU A 141 12.10 -10.91 5.48
C LEU A 141 12.02 -12.12 4.53
N ILE A 142 12.22 -11.93 3.23
CA ILE A 142 12.25 -13.00 2.25
C ILE A 142 13.32 -14.04 2.63
N ARG A 143 14.51 -13.56 3.01
CA ARG A 143 15.60 -14.44 3.45
C ARG A 143 15.34 -15.13 4.78
N TYR A 144 14.73 -14.41 5.72
CA TYR A 144 14.42 -14.95 7.05
C TYR A 144 13.31 -16.01 7.02
N LEU A 145 12.31 -15.83 6.15
CA LEU A 145 11.17 -16.73 5.99
C LEU A 145 11.39 -17.80 4.91
N ASP A 146 12.56 -17.78 4.27
CA ASP A 146 12.95 -18.70 3.18
C ASP A 146 11.91 -18.76 2.06
N LEU A 147 11.46 -17.53 1.65
CA LEU A 147 10.45 -17.39 0.60
C LEU A 147 11.11 -17.41 -0.77
N ASP A 148 10.53 -18.20 -1.67
CA ASP A 148 11.01 -18.36 -3.04
C ASP A 148 9.92 -18.04 -4.09
N GLY A 149 10.38 -17.95 -5.36
CA GLY A 149 9.52 -17.76 -6.51
C GLY A 149 8.81 -16.41 -6.54
N PHE A 150 7.78 -16.31 -7.36
CA PHE A 150 7.08 -15.05 -7.64
C PHE A 150 6.46 -14.40 -6.39
N SER A 151 6.10 -15.17 -5.35
CA SER A 151 5.55 -14.64 -4.10
C SER A 151 6.56 -13.79 -3.34
N ALA A 152 7.82 -14.22 -3.30
CA ALA A 152 8.93 -13.44 -2.75
C ALA A 152 9.16 -12.15 -3.55
N GLY A 153 9.12 -12.26 -4.90
CA GLY A 153 9.23 -11.12 -5.78
C GLY A 153 8.12 -10.08 -5.56
N VAL A 154 6.88 -10.52 -5.42
CA VAL A 154 5.75 -9.65 -5.09
C VAL A 154 5.94 -8.96 -3.74
N LEU A 155 6.39 -9.68 -2.71
CA LEU A 155 6.67 -9.11 -1.40
C LEU A 155 7.77 -8.03 -1.47
N LEU A 156 8.83 -8.28 -2.25
CA LEU A 156 9.90 -7.32 -2.48
C LEU A 156 9.37 -6.04 -3.14
N ILE A 157 8.57 -6.18 -4.22
CA ILE A 157 7.94 -5.03 -4.90
C ILE A 157 7.03 -4.26 -3.94
N GLN A 158 6.16 -4.95 -3.20
CA GLN A 158 5.24 -4.32 -2.25
C GLN A 158 5.99 -3.56 -1.13
N SER A 159 7.12 -4.07 -0.68
CA SER A 159 7.96 -3.40 0.33
C SER A 159 8.60 -2.12 -0.18
N ALA A 160 8.87 -2.03 -1.50
CA ALA A 160 9.47 -0.87 -2.16
C ALA A 160 8.49 0.27 -2.44
N MET A 161 7.20 0.08 -2.20
CA MET A 161 6.20 1.09 -2.50
C MET A 161 6.40 2.36 -1.68
N PRO A 162 6.20 3.56 -2.28
CA PRO A 162 6.27 4.85 -1.59
C PRO A 162 5.17 4.99 -0.54
N SER A 163 5.14 6.11 0.16
CA SER A 163 4.14 6.39 1.20
C SER A 163 2.73 6.47 0.62
N ALA A 164 1.75 5.87 1.31
CA ALA A 164 0.37 5.77 0.85
C ALA A 164 -0.41 7.08 0.97
N VAL A 165 -1.17 7.44 -0.07
CA VAL A 165 -2.12 8.57 -0.04
C VAL A 165 -3.22 8.38 1.01
N LEU A 166 -3.60 7.13 1.30
CA LEU A 166 -4.56 6.81 2.36
C LEU A 166 -4.11 7.34 3.74
N THR A 167 -2.82 7.45 3.96
CA THR A 167 -2.24 8.05 5.18
C THR A 167 -2.60 9.54 5.32
N TYR A 168 -2.62 10.28 4.20
CA TYR A 168 -3.08 11.65 4.18
C TYR A 168 -4.57 11.74 4.52
N LEU A 169 -5.39 10.86 3.97
CA LEU A 169 -6.84 10.84 4.21
C LEU A 169 -7.13 10.63 5.71
N VAL A 170 -6.54 9.60 6.32
CA VAL A 170 -6.71 9.35 7.76
C VAL A 170 -6.12 10.51 8.60
N GLY A 171 -4.99 11.05 8.19
CA GLY A 171 -4.39 12.22 8.83
C GLY A 171 -5.31 13.44 8.81
N SER A 172 -5.96 13.73 7.68
CA SER A 172 -6.86 14.87 7.52
C SER A 172 -8.12 14.79 8.40
N MET A 173 -8.56 13.57 8.74
CA MET A 173 -9.73 13.35 9.59
C MET A 173 -9.42 13.52 11.10
N TYR A 174 -8.17 13.23 11.53
CA TYR A 174 -7.88 13.07 12.96
C TYR A 174 -6.65 13.84 13.44
N SER A 175 -5.91 14.52 12.56
CA SER A 175 -4.65 15.18 12.91
C SER A 175 -4.68 16.68 12.61
N GLU A 176 -3.78 17.43 13.27
CA GLU A 176 -3.59 18.85 13.03
C GLU A 176 -3.09 19.11 11.59
N LYS A 177 -3.52 20.20 10.95
CA LYS A 177 -3.16 20.59 9.59
C LYS A 177 -1.65 20.51 9.32
N LYS A 178 -0.82 21.00 10.24
CA LYS A 178 0.65 20.95 10.14
C LYS A 178 1.21 19.53 9.98
N VAL A 179 0.58 18.53 10.59
CA VAL A 179 0.96 17.12 10.45
C VAL A 179 0.54 16.59 9.09
N VAL A 180 -0.68 16.93 8.68
CA VAL A 180 -1.25 16.54 7.38
C VAL A 180 -0.40 17.08 6.23
N ASP A 181 -0.03 18.36 6.27
CA ASP A 181 0.81 19.00 5.25
C ASP A 181 2.21 18.35 5.19
N SER A 182 2.75 17.96 6.34
CA SER A 182 4.03 17.23 6.39
C SER A 182 3.92 15.81 5.81
N VAL A 183 2.79 15.13 6.03
CA VAL A 183 2.50 13.80 5.42
C VAL A 183 2.37 13.94 3.91
N ALA A 184 1.61 14.92 3.43
CA ALA A 184 1.48 15.21 1.99
C ALA A 184 2.85 15.43 1.34
N SER A 185 3.73 16.20 2.00
CA SER A 185 5.09 16.44 1.51
C SER A 185 5.90 15.15 1.35
N VAL A 186 5.83 14.23 2.32
CA VAL A 186 6.52 12.93 2.25
C VAL A 186 5.95 12.03 1.16
N ILE A 187 4.62 12.04 0.99
CA ILE A 187 3.98 11.26 -0.09
C ILE A 187 4.50 11.72 -1.45
N VAL A 188 4.51 13.03 -1.72
CA VAL A 188 5.00 13.59 -2.99
C VAL A 188 6.47 13.21 -3.22
N THR A 189 7.34 13.48 -2.24
CA THR A 189 8.78 13.23 -2.41
C THR A 189 9.11 11.75 -2.54
N SER A 190 8.48 10.87 -1.74
CA SER A 190 8.69 9.43 -1.85
C SER A 190 8.15 8.87 -3.18
N THR A 191 7.02 9.40 -3.69
CA THR A 191 6.48 8.99 -4.98
C THR A 191 7.38 9.43 -6.13
N ILE A 192 7.93 10.64 -6.10
CA ILE A 192 8.91 11.09 -7.11
C ILE A 192 10.16 10.20 -7.09
N MET A 193 10.71 9.90 -5.90
CA MET A 193 11.86 9.00 -5.77
C MET A 193 11.54 7.58 -6.23
N SER A 194 10.32 7.11 -6.04
CA SER A 194 9.88 5.78 -6.47
C SER A 194 9.89 5.59 -7.98
N LEU A 195 9.83 6.65 -8.77
CA LEU A 195 9.97 6.57 -10.24
C LEU A 195 11.32 5.95 -10.67
N VAL A 196 12.34 6.07 -9.84
CA VAL A 196 13.65 5.46 -10.08
C VAL A 196 13.80 4.15 -9.29
N THR A 197 13.44 4.13 -8.02
CA THR A 197 13.70 2.98 -7.14
C THR A 197 12.80 1.80 -7.46
N VAL A 198 11.53 2.00 -7.81
CA VAL A 198 10.61 0.90 -8.11
C VAL A 198 10.99 0.14 -9.37
N PRO A 199 11.31 0.76 -10.52
CA PRO A 199 11.81 0.02 -11.69
C PRO A 199 13.05 -0.82 -11.39
N ILE A 200 13.98 -0.31 -10.59
CA ILE A 200 15.16 -1.06 -10.16
C ILE A 200 14.76 -2.29 -9.35
N VAL A 201 13.88 -2.12 -8.37
CA VAL A 201 13.40 -3.24 -7.53
C VAL A 201 12.62 -4.26 -8.36
N VAL A 202 11.77 -3.82 -9.30
CA VAL A 202 11.05 -4.71 -10.23
C VAL A 202 12.02 -5.51 -11.09
N PHE A 203 13.04 -4.86 -11.64
CA PHE A 203 14.08 -5.55 -12.42
C PHE A 203 14.78 -6.65 -11.61
N TYR A 204 15.21 -6.34 -10.38
CA TYR A 204 15.81 -7.35 -9.50
C TYR A 204 14.82 -8.44 -9.10
N SER A 205 13.57 -8.07 -8.84
CA SER A 205 12.50 -9.01 -8.49
C SER A 205 12.28 -10.02 -9.62
N LEU A 206 12.13 -9.55 -10.84
CA LEU A 206 11.95 -10.42 -12.03
C LEU A 206 13.19 -11.26 -12.35
N LYS A 207 14.39 -10.78 -12.02
CA LYS A 207 15.64 -11.51 -12.28
C LYS A 207 15.89 -12.67 -11.30
N TYR A 208 15.50 -12.52 -10.04
CA TYR A 208 15.86 -13.46 -8.98
C TYR A 208 14.69 -14.26 -8.40
N PHE A 209 13.43 -13.86 -8.69
CA PHE A 209 12.23 -14.44 -8.11
C PHE A 209 11.15 -14.72 -9.16
N GLN A 210 11.56 -15.35 -10.27
CA GLN A 210 10.62 -15.86 -11.29
C GLN A 210 10.04 -17.20 -10.90
#